data_c5ad34bf8c5f9d5c875075bba89e3e5b
#
_entry.id   c5ad34bf8c5f9d5c875075bba89e3e5b
#
_cell.length_a   1.000
_cell.length_b   1.000
_cell.length_c   1.000
_cell.angle_alpha   90.00
_cell.angle_beta   90.00
_cell.angle_gamma   90.00
#
_symmetry.space_group_name_H-M   'P 1'
#
loop_
_entity.id
_entity.type
_entity.pdbx_description
1 polymer ?
#
loop_
_entity_poly.entity_id
_entity_poly.type
_entity_poly.pdbx_seq_one_letter_code
_entity_poly.pdbx_strand_id
1 'polypeptide(L)'
;LSLHDALPISFAAAPVTKISDGSTKVQADYAFKQHVSKGGGNSNDGFGVSLQHDLSDKTAVQYSYDKVNAKNGDIKDHQLALVYKVHPNVNVYGAGTAIRTNDTELGFQAGVIGHVPLTDKVNGFAKAGWGNDIKQTYQVGAQYEVRPDIDLNLYYGYDKYSVDSNDKTAKGLHAGVGYSF
;
A
#
# COMPACT_ATOMS: atom_id res chain seq x y z
N LEU A 1 -1.35 32.49 -3.28
CA LEU A 1 -1.87 31.14 -2.99
C LEU A 1 -0.76 30.17 -3.29
N SER A 2 -0.11 29.72 -2.22
CA SER A 2 1.06 28.85 -2.28
C SER A 2 0.64 27.45 -2.74
N LEU A 3 1.32 26.92 -3.74
CA LEU A 3 1.14 25.56 -4.28
C LEU A 3 1.55 24.45 -3.28
N HIS A 4 1.85 24.80 -2.03
CA HIS A 4 2.30 23.86 -0.98
C HIS A 4 1.17 23.07 -0.30
N ASP A 5 -0.08 23.23 -0.74
CA ASP A 5 -1.22 22.51 -0.17
C ASP A 5 -1.58 21.21 -0.94
N ALA A 6 -0.75 20.79 -1.90
CA ALA A 6 -0.94 19.51 -2.57
C ALA A 6 -0.52 18.37 -1.64
N LEU A 7 -1.48 17.54 -1.29
CA LEU A 7 -1.39 16.47 -0.31
C LEU A 7 -0.67 15.25 -0.88
N PRO A 8 0.31 14.69 -0.21
CA PRO A 8 0.72 13.32 -0.47
C PRO A 8 -0.35 12.37 0.09
N ILE A 9 -0.91 11.56 -0.77
CA ILE A 9 -1.83 10.50 -0.42
C ILE A 9 -1.14 9.21 -0.86
N SER A 10 -0.72 8.37 0.07
CA SER A 10 -0.20 7.05 -0.24
C SER A 10 -1.35 6.06 -0.30
N PHE A 11 -1.36 5.30 -1.34
CA PHE A 11 -2.22 4.14 -1.48
C PHE A 11 -1.27 2.96 -1.71
N ALA A 12 -0.89 2.32 -0.64
CA ALA A 12 -0.10 1.11 -0.78
C ALA A 12 -1.00 0.00 -1.32
N ALA A 13 -0.49 -0.76 -2.28
CA ALA A 13 -1.06 -2.04 -2.69
C ALA A 13 -1.37 -2.94 -1.47
N ALA A 14 -2.30 -3.88 -1.59
CA ALA A 14 -2.52 -4.87 -0.55
C ALA A 14 -1.19 -5.53 -0.15
N PRO A 15 -0.97 -5.79 1.13
CA PRO A 15 0.32 -6.23 1.62
C PRO A 15 0.65 -7.65 1.14
N VAL A 16 1.95 -7.95 1.07
CA VAL A 16 2.45 -9.28 0.76
C VAL A 16 2.13 -10.22 1.93
N THR A 17 1.13 -11.06 1.77
CA THR A 17 0.70 -12.05 2.77
C THR A 17 1.21 -13.46 2.45
N LYS A 18 1.38 -13.80 1.17
CA LYS A 18 1.86 -15.09 0.69
C LYS A 18 3.18 -14.91 -0.05
N ILE A 19 4.16 -15.73 0.29
CA ILE A 19 5.46 -15.79 -0.37
C ILE A 19 5.70 -17.26 -0.76
N SER A 20 5.95 -17.49 -2.06
CA SER A 20 6.19 -18.82 -2.63
C SER A 20 7.32 -18.72 -3.64
N ASP A 21 8.41 -19.45 -3.44
CA ASP A 21 9.63 -19.38 -4.23
C ASP A 21 9.37 -19.32 -5.73
N GLY A 22 9.96 -18.32 -6.40
CA GLY A 22 9.85 -18.10 -7.83
C GLY A 22 8.50 -17.55 -8.32
N SER A 23 7.49 -17.38 -7.45
CA SER A 23 6.19 -16.83 -7.84
C SER A 23 6.29 -15.33 -8.17
N THR A 24 5.52 -14.91 -9.16
CA THR A 24 5.35 -13.48 -9.49
C THR A 24 3.86 -13.13 -9.41
N LYS A 25 3.54 -12.00 -8.78
CA LYS A 25 2.17 -11.50 -8.65
C LYS A 25 2.07 -10.07 -9.16
N VAL A 26 1.11 -9.83 -10.04
CA VAL A 26 0.69 -8.47 -10.44
C VAL A 26 -0.64 -8.17 -9.77
N GLN A 27 -0.80 -6.94 -9.27
CA GLN A 27 -2.01 -6.52 -8.60
C GLN A 27 -2.42 -5.12 -9.06
N ALA A 28 -3.73 -4.90 -9.16
CA ALA A 28 -4.33 -3.60 -9.41
C ALA A 28 -5.39 -3.32 -8.35
N ASP A 29 -5.35 -2.12 -7.78
CA ASP A 29 -6.22 -1.68 -6.70
C ASP A 29 -6.92 -0.37 -7.07
N TYR A 30 -8.17 -0.23 -6.65
CA TYR A 30 -8.93 1.01 -6.74
C TYR A 30 -9.30 1.51 -5.35
N ALA A 31 -9.04 2.79 -5.10
CA ALA A 31 -9.32 3.46 -3.85
C ALA A 31 -10.61 4.29 -3.96
N PHE A 32 -11.58 3.97 -3.11
CA PHE A 32 -12.90 4.60 -3.13
C PHE A 32 -12.96 5.75 -2.13
N LYS A 33 -13.48 6.91 -2.55
CA LYS A 33 -13.87 8.05 -1.70
C LYS A 33 -12.93 8.31 -0.53
N GLN A 34 -11.65 8.52 -0.86
CA GLN A 34 -10.64 8.78 0.14
C GLN A 34 -10.94 10.06 0.91
N HIS A 35 -10.92 9.97 2.24
CA HIS A 35 -10.99 11.14 3.11
C HIS A 35 -9.59 11.67 3.38
N VAL A 36 -9.35 12.91 2.99
CA VAL A 36 -8.07 13.60 3.19
C VAL A 36 -8.26 14.75 4.15
N SER A 37 -7.51 14.75 5.26
CA SER A 37 -7.55 15.85 6.24
C SER A 37 -6.88 17.12 5.69
N LYS A 38 -7.36 18.28 6.11
CA LYS A 38 -6.81 19.61 5.78
C LYS A 38 -6.80 19.97 4.29
N GLY A 39 -7.98 20.09 3.68
CA GLY A 39 -8.17 20.76 2.38
C GLY A 39 -8.44 19.85 1.19
N GLY A 40 -8.41 18.52 1.34
CA GLY A 40 -8.60 17.60 0.22
C GLY A 40 -10.05 17.16 -0.07
N GLY A 41 -11.00 17.41 0.82
CA GLY A 41 -12.41 16.99 0.65
C GLY A 41 -12.62 15.47 0.80
N ASN A 42 -13.89 15.04 0.71
CA ASN A 42 -14.34 13.68 1.03
C ASN A 42 -14.52 12.75 -0.18
N SER A 43 -13.93 13.03 -1.33
CA SER A 43 -14.26 12.28 -2.54
C SER A 43 -13.12 12.28 -3.57
N ASN A 44 -11.95 11.80 -3.17
CA ASN A 44 -10.87 11.57 -4.10
C ASN A 44 -10.77 10.08 -4.40
N ASP A 45 -10.76 9.73 -5.68
CA ASP A 45 -10.56 8.36 -6.14
C ASP A 45 -9.12 8.18 -6.59
N GLY A 46 -8.59 6.97 -6.45
CA GLY A 46 -7.25 6.63 -6.85
C GLY A 46 -7.15 5.21 -7.41
N PHE A 47 -6.03 4.93 -8.04
CA PHE A 47 -5.70 3.57 -8.44
C PHE A 47 -4.23 3.28 -8.14
N GLY A 48 -3.94 2.02 -7.86
CA GLY A 48 -2.59 1.52 -7.67
C GLY A 48 -2.32 0.27 -8.50
N VAL A 49 -1.07 0.04 -8.80
CA VAL A 49 -0.59 -1.22 -9.38
C VAL A 49 0.64 -1.68 -8.63
N SER A 50 0.79 -2.97 -8.45
CA SER A 50 2.02 -3.52 -7.86
C SER A 50 2.48 -4.77 -8.57
N LEU A 51 3.79 -5.00 -8.47
CA LEU A 51 4.48 -6.20 -8.91
C LEU A 51 5.24 -6.76 -7.72
N GLN A 52 4.92 -7.98 -7.34
CA GLN A 52 5.66 -8.77 -6.36
C GLN A 52 6.42 -9.88 -7.07
N HIS A 53 7.67 -10.11 -6.68
CA HIS A 53 8.42 -11.29 -7.08
C HIS A 53 9.03 -11.94 -5.85
N ASP A 54 8.81 -13.24 -5.70
CA ASP A 54 9.27 -14.02 -4.56
C ASP A 54 10.64 -14.60 -4.87
N LEU A 55 11.67 -14.11 -4.17
CA LEU A 55 13.07 -14.50 -4.37
C LEU A 55 13.40 -15.84 -3.71
N SER A 56 12.60 -16.26 -2.74
CA SER A 56 12.68 -17.53 -2.03
C SER A 56 11.36 -17.82 -1.31
N ASP A 57 11.28 -18.93 -0.58
CA ASP A 57 10.14 -19.28 0.28
C ASP A 57 9.91 -18.31 1.46
N LYS A 58 10.86 -17.38 1.69
CA LYS A 58 10.83 -16.42 2.81
C LYS A 58 10.98 -14.96 2.41
N THR A 59 11.44 -14.68 1.20
CA THR A 59 11.82 -13.32 0.79
C THR A 59 11.10 -12.93 -0.49
N ALA A 60 10.46 -11.77 -0.48
CA ALA A 60 9.86 -11.17 -1.65
C ALA A 60 10.28 -9.71 -1.84
N VAL A 61 10.32 -9.27 -3.09
CA VAL A 61 10.42 -7.86 -3.47
C VAL A 61 9.08 -7.43 -4.02
N GLN A 62 8.57 -6.28 -3.59
CA GLN A 62 7.36 -5.67 -4.13
C GLN A 62 7.67 -4.25 -4.59
N TYR A 63 7.34 -3.95 -5.82
CA TYR A 63 7.27 -2.58 -6.33
C TYR A 63 5.81 -2.19 -6.45
N SER A 64 5.45 -0.99 -5.97
CA SER A 64 4.13 -0.42 -6.15
C SER A 64 4.20 0.98 -6.73
N TYR A 65 3.22 1.29 -7.55
CA TYR A 65 2.94 2.61 -8.10
C TYR A 65 1.50 2.98 -7.80
N ASP A 66 1.32 4.13 -7.19
CA ASP A 66 0.00 4.63 -6.81
C ASP A 66 -0.20 6.04 -7.34
N LYS A 67 -1.41 6.28 -7.85
CA LYS A 67 -1.83 7.59 -8.36
C LYS A 67 -3.17 8.00 -7.76
N VAL A 68 -3.24 9.23 -7.26
CA VAL A 68 -4.47 9.84 -6.79
C VAL A 68 -4.78 11.08 -7.58
N ASN A 69 -6.04 11.19 -8.00
CA ASN A 69 -6.55 12.36 -8.69
C ASN A 69 -7.05 13.37 -7.65
N ALA A 70 -6.23 14.33 -7.29
CA ALA A 70 -6.64 15.42 -6.39
C ALA A 70 -6.96 16.69 -7.18
N LYS A 71 -7.89 17.51 -6.66
CA LYS A 71 -8.33 18.75 -7.32
C LYS A 71 -7.21 19.74 -7.64
N ASN A 72 -6.07 19.63 -6.95
CA ASN A 72 -4.94 20.56 -7.05
C ASN A 72 -3.68 19.96 -7.68
N GLY A 73 -3.78 18.79 -8.31
CA GLY A 73 -2.67 18.10 -8.97
C GLY A 73 -2.58 16.63 -8.60
N ASP A 74 -2.16 15.80 -9.55
CA ASP A 74 -1.98 14.36 -9.34
C ASP A 74 -0.80 14.09 -8.43
N ILE A 75 -0.97 13.18 -7.49
CA ILE A 75 0.10 12.67 -6.63
C ILE A 75 0.48 11.28 -7.11
N LYS A 76 1.77 11.05 -7.26
CA LYS A 76 2.34 9.78 -7.69
C LYS A 76 3.30 9.30 -6.60
N ASP A 77 3.09 8.10 -6.11
CA ASP A 77 3.97 7.43 -5.17
C ASP A 77 4.56 6.17 -5.78
N HIS A 78 5.85 5.99 -5.56
CA HIS A 78 6.61 4.80 -5.94
C HIS A 78 7.20 4.19 -4.69
N GLN A 79 6.95 2.93 -4.43
CA GLN A 79 7.53 2.21 -3.31
C GLN A 79 8.23 0.93 -3.78
N LEU A 80 9.43 0.70 -3.27
CA LEU A 80 10.15 -0.57 -3.43
C LEU A 80 10.37 -1.18 -2.05
N ALA A 81 9.73 -2.30 -1.79
CA ALA A 81 9.77 -3.01 -0.52
C ALA A 81 10.49 -4.35 -0.62
N LEU A 82 11.30 -4.65 0.38
CA LEU A 82 11.80 -5.99 0.66
C LEU A 82 11.00 -6.56 1.83
N VAL A 83 10.39 -7.72 1.62
CA VAL A 83 9.53 -8.40 2.59
C VAL A 83 10.18 -9.71 3.01
N TYR A 84 10.21 -9.98 4.31
CA TYR A 84 10.79 -11.20 4.87
C TYR A 84 9.80 -11.90 5.81
N LYS A 85 9.55 -13.20 5.57
CA LYS A 85 8.71 -14.06 6.39
C LYS A 85 9.46 -14.50 7.64
N VAL A 86 9.10 -13.92 8.79
CA VAL A 86 9.68 -14.28 10.11
C VAL A 86 8.91 -15.39 10.80
N HIS A 87 7.64 -15.58 10.45
CA HIS A 87 6.74 -16.61 10.98
C HIS A 87 5.71 -16.98 9.89
N PRO A 88 5.10 -18.18 9.89
CA PRO A 88 4.07 -18.55 8.91
C PRO A 88 2.96 -17.51 8.69
N ASN A 89 2.62 -16.75 9.74
CA ASN A 89 1.56 -15.74 9.72
C ASN A 89 2.08 -14.29 9.89
N VAL A 90 3.39 -14.07 9.87
CA VAL A 90 3.99 -12.76 10.12
C VAL A 90 5.15 -12.50 9.16
N ASN A 91 5.05 -11.41 8.44
CA ASN A 91 6.12 -10.86 7.60
C ASN A 91 6.58 -9.52 8.16
N VAL A 92 7.85 -9.19 8.01
CA VAL A 92 8.39 -7.84 8.23
C VAL A 92 8.81 -7.25 6.90
N TYR A 93 8.82 -5.93 6.78
CA TYR A 93 9.26 -5.27 5.56
C TYR A 93 10.07 -4.02 5.82
N GLY A 94 10.95 -3.71 4.88
CA GLY A 94 11.61 -2.41 4.73
C GLY A 94 11.40 -1.90 3.32
N ALA A 95 11.11 -0.61 3.16
CA ALA A 95 10.80 -0.02 1.88
C ALA A 95 11.47 1.34 1.70
N GLY A 96 11.93 1.62 0.48
CA GLY A 96 12.23 2.96 -0.01
C GLY A 96 11.02 3.54 -0.72
N THR A 97 10.74 4.82 -0.51
CA THR A 97 9.63 5.54 -1.12
C THR A 97 10.13 6.72 -1.93
N ALA A 98 9.48 7.03 -3.04
CA ALA A 98 9.72 8.23 -3.84
C ALA A 98 8.37 8.88 -4.16
N ILE A 99 8.10 10.00 -3.49
CA ILE A 99 6.86 10.75 -3.66
C ILE A 99 7.12 11.88 -4.65
N ARG A 100 6.34 11.93 -5.72
CA ARG A 100 6.39 12.99 -6.74
C ARG A 100 5.14 13.86 -6.66
N THR A 101 5.39 15.12 -6.32
CA THR A 101 4.44 16.24 -6.49
C THR A 101 5.07 17.24 -7.49
N ASN A 102 5.55 18.39 -7.04
CA ASN A 102 6.38 19.31 -7.83
C ASN A 102 7.87 18.94 -7.71
N ASP A 103 8.27 18.44 -6.55
CA ASP A 103 9.61 17.91 -6.27
C ASP A 103 9.53 16.42 -5.97
N THR A 104 10.68 15.73 -5.99
CA THR A 104 10.77 14.31 -5.61
C THR A 104 11.37 14.23 -4.21
N GLU A 105 10.58 13.72 -3.27
CA GLU A 105 11.03 13.41 -1.92
C GLU A 105 11.33 11.91 -1.81
N LEU A 106 12.46 11.57 -1.21
CA LEU A 106 12.90 10.19 -0.99
C LEU A 106 12.78 9.88 0.50
N GLY A 107 12.07 8.80 0.81
CA GLY A 107 11.85 8.34 2.16
C GLY A 107 12.12 6.86 2.36
N PHE A 108 11.95 6.42 3.60
CA PHE A 108 11.97 5.01 3.96
C PHE A 108 10.85 4.69 4.95
N GLN A 109 10.43 3.43 4.93
CA GLN A 109 9.45 2.88 5.84
C GLN A 109 9.86 1.46 6.25
N ALA A 110 9.54 1.07 7.48
CA ALA A 110 9.64 -0.31 7.92
C ALA A 110 8.38 -0.69 8.70
N GLY A 111 8.06 -1.98 8.72
CA GLY A 111 6.85 -2.41 9.40
C GLY A 111 6.64 -3.92 9.44
N VAL A 112 5.44 -4.29 9.85
CA VAL A 112 5.00 -5.66 10.04
C VAL A 112 3.67 -5.92 9.34
N ILE A 113 3.52 -7.13 8.82
CA ILE A 113 2.30 -7.63 8.18
C ILE A 113 1.93 -8.92 8.89
N GLY A 114 0.78 -8.93 9.58
CA GLY A 114 0.17 -10.12 10.12
C GLY A 114 -0.93 -10.62 9.19
N HIS A 115 -1.05 -11.92 9.04
CA HIS A 115 -2.15 -12.53 8.28
C HIS A 115 -2.60 -13.85 8.90
N VAL A 116 -3.85 -14.20 8.69
CA VAL A 116 -4.46 -15.40 9.25
C VAL A 116 -5.47 -15.99 8.28
N PRO A 117 -5.42 -17.30 7.99
CA PRO A 117 -6.47 -17.96 7.22
C PRO A 117 -7.77 -17.94 8.03
N LEU A 118 -8.80 -17.31 7.49
CA LEU A 118 -10.14 -17.27 8.07
C LEU A 118 -10.98 -18.45 7.57
N THR A 119 -10.78 -18.82 6.31
CA THR A 119 -11.34 -20.02 5.65
C THR A 119 -10.30 -20.55 4.65
N ASP A 120 -10.62 -21.65 3.96
CA ASP A 120 -9.74 -22.21 2.90
C ASP A 120 -9.49 -21.22 1.75
N LYS A 121 -10.35 -20.21 1.58
CA LYS A 121 -10.27 -19.23 0.49
C LYS A 121 -10.14 -17.78 0.96
N VAL A 122 -10.31 -17.51 2.25
CA VAL A 122 -10.26 -16.16 2.81
C VAL A 122 -9.11 -16.03 3.77
N ASN A 123 -8.22 -15.07 3.51
CA ASN A 123 -7.12 -14.72 4.37
C ASN A 123 -7.30 -13.28 4.88
N GLY A 124 -7.44 -13.12 6.19
CA GLY A 124 -7.45 -11.81 6.83
C GLY A 124 -6.04 -11.29 7.02
N PHE A 125 -5.86 -9.97 6.95
CA PHE A 125 -4.55 -9.36 7.18
C PHE A 125 -4.63 -8.01 7.90
N ALA A 126 -3.52 -7.66 8.54
CA ALA A 126 -3.26 -6.33 9.07
C ALA A 126 -1.80 -5.94 8.78
N LYS A 127 -1.58 -4.69 8.37
CA LYS A 127 -0.25 -4.11 8.17
C LYS A 127 -0.10 -2.89 9.07
N ALA A 128 1.07 -2.74 9.67
CA ALA A 128 1.47 -1.55 10.39
C ALA A 128 2.91 -1.18 10.00
N GLY A 129 3.14 0.11 9.73
CA GLY A 129 4.45 0.60 9.33
C GLY A 129 4.74 2.01 9.82
N TRP A 130 6.02 2.33 9.94
CA TRP A 130 6.53 3.62 10.38
C TRP A 130 7.73 4.02 9.54
N GLY A 131 7.86 5.31 9.27
CA GLY A 131 8.95 5.86 8.46
C GLY A 131 9.16 7.35 8.70
N ASN A 132 9.99 7.96 7.86
CA ASN A 132 10.29 9.39 7.96
C ASN A 132 9.21 10.25 7.28
N ASP A 133 8.93 10.03 5.99
CA ASP A 133 7.95 10.82 5.23
C ASP A 133 6.54 10.26 5.40
N ILE A 134 6.40 8.95 5.36
CA ILE A 134 5.18 8.25 5.78
C ILE A 134 5.36 7.86 7.24
N LYS A 135 4.92 8.72 8.14
CA LYS A 135 5.10 8.50 9.57
C LYS A 135 4.42 7.25 10.08
N GLN A 136 3.23 6.96 9.57
CA GLN A 136 2.42 5.81 10.00
C GLN A 136 1.57 5.30 8.84
N THR A 137 1.56 3.98 8.67
CA THR A 137 0.69 3.26 7.75
C THR A 137 -0.02 2.16 8.50
N TYR A 138 -1.33 2.07 8.33
CA TYR A 138 -2.14 0.95 8.84
C TYR A 138 -3.06 0.47 7.73
N GLN A 139 -3.14 -0.85 7.57
CA GLN A 139 -4.09 -1.49 6.66
C GLN A 139 -4.73 -2.67 7.38
N VAL A 140 -6.02 -2.87 7.20
CA VAL A 140 -6.74 -4.05 7.68
C VAL A 140 -7.73 -4.48 6.61
N GLY A 141 -7.77 -5.78 6.32
CA GLY A 141 -8.64 -6.28 5.28
C GLY A 141 -8.59 -7.79 5.10
N ALA A 142 -9.08 -8.23 3.95
CA ALA A 142 -9.09 -9.62 3.57
C ALA A 142 -8.76 -9.81 2.09
N GLN A 143 -8.19 -10.98 1.80
CA GLN A 143 -7.96 -11.50 0.45
C GLN A 143 -8.86 -12.72 0.25
N TYR A 144 -9.54 -12.79 -0.87
CA TYR A 144 -10.37 -13.92 -1.27
C TYR A 144 -9.77 -14.58 -2.50
N GLU A 145 -9.37 -15.84 -2.37
CA GLU A 145 -8.85 -16.66 -3.46
C GLU A 145 -10.03 -17.14 -4.32
N VAL A 146 -10.23 -16.50 -5.48
CA VAL A 146 -11.23 -16.90 -6.46
C VAL A 146 -10.77 -18.18 -7.16
N ARG A 147 -9.47 -18.22 -7.51
CA ARG A 147 -8.74 -19.34 -8.11
C ARG A 147 -7.33 -19.36 -7.54
N PRO A 148 -6.57 -20.46 -7.69
CA PRO A 148 -5.18 -20.51 -7.19
C PRO A 148 -4.27 -19.39 -7.71
N ASP A 149 -4.58 -18.85 -8.89
CA ASP A 149 -3.84 -17.81 -9.58
C ASP A 149 -4.51 -16.40 -9.47
N ILE A 150 -5.75 -16.31 -8.96
CA ILE A 150 -6.52 -15.04 -8.90
C ILE A 150 -7.04 -14.80 -7.50
N ASP A 151 -6.73 -13.66 -6.93
CA ASP A 151 -7.29 -13.18 -5.67
C ASP A 151 -7.97 -11.81 -5.80
N LEU A 152 -8.95 -11.57 -4.95
CA LEU A 152 -9.58 -10.28 -4.73
C LEU A 152 -9.16 -9.73 -3.36
N ASN A 153 -8.89 -8.45 -3.29
CA ASN A 153 -8.51 -7.76 -2.07
C ASN A 153 -9.58 -6.72 -1.70
N LEU A 154 -9.91 -6.66 -0.42
CA LEU A 154 -10.74 -5.60 0.14
C LEU A 154 -10.12 -5.17 1.46
N TYR A 155 -9.74 -3.90 1.59
CA TYR A 155 -9.10 -3.40 2.80
C TYR A 155 -9.37 -1.92 3.06
N TYR A 156 -9.25 -1.55 4.31
CA TYR A 156 -9.26 -0.17 4.76
C TYR A 156 -7.81 0.26 5.04
N GLY A 157 -7.40 1.36 4.43
CA GLY A 157 -6.08 1.97 4.60
C GLY A 157 -6.14 3.27 5.38
N TYR A 158 -5.11 3.52 6.17
CA TYR A 158 -4.84 4.77 6.87
C TYR A 158 -3.36 5.08 6.75
N ASP A 159 -3.04 6.25 6.22
CA ASP A 159 -1.67 6.73 6.10
C ASP A 159 -1.55 8.13 6.69
N LYS A 160 -0.51 8.34 7.49
CA LYS A 160 -0.15 9.63 8.06
C LYS A 160 1.18 10.10 7.50
N TYR A 161 1.16 11.26 6.88
CA TYR A 161 2.31 11.90 6.24
C TYR A 161 2.80 13.08 7.03
N SER A 162 4.09 13.36 6.94
CA SER A 162 4.71 14.61 7.38
C SER A 162 5.29 15.31 6.17
N VAL A 163 4.66 16.39 5.75
CA VAL A 163 5.17 17.26 4.69
C VAL A 163 5.24 18.66 5.24
N ASP A 164 6.40 19.31 5.15
CA ASP A 164 6.64 20.72 5.56
C ASP A 164 6.08 21.07 6.96
N SER A 165 6.35 20.25 7.97
CA SER A 165 5.88 20.45 9.35
C SER A 165 4.36 20.35 9.56
N ASN A 166 3.60 19.93 8.56
CA ASN A 166 2.17 19.69 8.65
C ASN A 166 1.84 18.22 8.51
N ASP A 167 1.28 17.62 9.56
CA ASP A 167 0.77 16.25 9.50
C ASP A 167 -0.54 16.20 8.71
N LYS A 168 -0.59 15.34 7.68
CA LYS A 168 -1.77 15.07 6.87
C LYS A 168 -2.11 13.59 6.95
N THR A 169 -3.39 13.25 6.88
CA THR A 169 -3.85 11.86 6.91
C THR A 169 -4.70 11.55 5.70
N ALA A 170 -4.51 10.37 5.12
CA ALA A 170 -5.40 9.80 4.11
C ALA A 170 -5.95 8.48 4.62
N LYS A 171 -7.24 8.24 4.39
CA LYS A 171 -7.89 7.00 4.80
C LYS A 171 -9.07 6.67 3.89
N GLY A 172 -9.29 5.40 3.63
CA GLY A 172 -10.41 4.95 2.80
C GLY A 172 -10.41 3.46 2.51
N LEU A 173 -11.43 3.05 1.78
CA LEU A 173 -11.64 1.68 1.36
C LEU A 173 -10.94 1.43 0.02
N HIS A 174 -10.31 0.27 -0.11
CA HIS A 174 -9.64 -0.20 -1.31
C HIS A 174 -10.19 -1.56 -1.72
N ALA A 175 -10.35 -1.75 -3.03
CA ALA A 175 -10.64 -3.07 -3.60
C ALA A 175 -9.69 -3.31 -4.77
N GLY A 176 -9.20 -4.52 -4.90
CA GLY A 176 -8.24 -4.87 -5.93
C GLY A 176 -8.34 -6.32 -6.39
N VAL A 177 -7.62 -6.61 -7.44
CA VAL A 177 -7.46 -7.94 -8.02
C VAL A 177 -5.97 -8.24 -8.20
N GLY A 178 -5.56 -9.45 -7.81
CA GLY A 178 -4.21 -9.98 -7.99
C GLY A 178 -4.21 -11.18 -8.93
N TYR A 179 -3.16 -11.30 -9.74
CA TYR A 179 -2.89 -12.45 -10.58
C TYR A 179 -1.46 -12.95 -10.33
N SER A 180 -1.34 -14.24 -10.02
CA SER A 180 -0.06 -14.91 -9.72
C SER A 180 0.31 -15.90 -10.81
N PHE A 181 1.58 -15.96 -11.18
CA PHE A 181 2.13 -16.88 -12.20
C PHE A 181 3.56 -17.29 -11.88
#